data_ad987ccae820d79687a567588c8208cb
#
_entry.id   ad987ccae820d79687a567588c8208cb
#
_cell.length_a   1.000
_cell.length_b   1.000
_cell.length_c   1.000
_cell.angle_alpha   90.00
_cell.angle_beta   90.00
_cell.angle_gamma   90.00
#
_symmetry.space_group_name_H-M   'P 1'
#
loop_
_entity.id
_entity.type
_entity.pdbx_description
1 polymer ?
#
loop_
_entity_poly.entity_id
_entity_poly.type
_entity_poly.pdbx_seq_one_letter_code
_entity_poly.pdbx_strand_id
1 'polypeptide(L)'
;MLLKSQAFGAVGALVWSVADMIVSGNMVGVDALAGIAATVPVTIGAQFFARLVYCGSGYVFARCQGAFDHEGAKKAVGLSLELAVAMGLFTYAAMFFGRDLYLDFVGISGGAREQAVAYWRWMSVFCALNPFTMTMWRLVYADGEMVTTAAGDLLAPFLTVGFSILFTKLTGSAAGAALGTLVAGILADSTMMTHVFRKTNQIVPKWNFSWSGARELVTFSLTDSATKFCQCAFMTVVNKLVILSSSAAYLPVVSVIALVLELRALLDRIGDAYMPIAEMYLGEKNVPRVRDLCRYSFVVALVTGFAFAAVVATGAPQIVALYGIPSAGADPAPDVFRHAVTALQISALMLPLSSLLSFICSHYLVIGRVWLSVIDTFLAEFVLTASCAAAFCLIWGLDALWVGLPFGALVTLLATILYGRFCDTSRSTMLIPESHAPVLNLSFEPTADKVVEVRDDAEHFLRRHGVGEQALGRIMLLVEECAMSVADGNEASRRAVTVEISFVIEGGEVRMVIRDTGRTKDVTDRDAQVSNLRSFVLAGLMSAYEDRRYLNTIGCNRAAFVFSK
;
A
#
# COMPACT_ATOMS: atom_id res chain seq x y z
N MET A 1 -11.99 -6.90 -2.87
CA MET A 1 -12.46 -5.56 -2.50
C MET A 1 -11.29 -4.59 -2.31
N LEU A 2 -10.28 -4.94 -1.51
CA LEU A 2 -9.03 -4.19 -1.30
C LEU A 2 -8.34 -3.75 -2.61
N LEU A 3 -8.17 -4.68 -3.55
CA LEU A 3 -7.51 -4.40 -4.83
C LEU A 3 -8.26 -3.36 -5.67
N LYS A 4 -9.60 -3.37 -5.65
CA LYS A 4 -10.42 -2.39 -6.37
C LYS A 4 -10.26 -0.98 -5.78
N SER A 5 -10.26 -0.87 -4.45
CA SER A 5 -10.02 0.40 -3.75
C SER A 5 -8.65 0.97 -4.13
N GLN A 6 -7.61 0.16 -4.09
CA GLN A 6 -6.25 0.57 -4.44
C GLN A 6 -6.10 1.00 -5.90
N ALA A 7 -6.79 0.33 -6.84
CA ALA A 7 -6.77 0.70 -8.26
C ALA A 7 -7.37 2.10 -8.51
N PHE A 8 -8.47 2.45 -7.82
CA PHE A 8 -9.07 3.79 -7.93
C PHE A 8 -8.13 4.88 -7.40
N GLY A 9 -7.48 4.64 -6.24
CA GLY A 9 -6.53 5.58 -5.68
C GLY A 9 -5.35 5.88 -6.59
N ALA A 10 -4.87 4.86 -7.31
CA ALA A 10 -3.73 5.02 -8.19
C ALA A 10 -4.06 5.82 -9.47
N VAL A 11 -5.26 5.64 -10.05
CA VAL A 11 -5.73 6.50 -11.16
C VAL A 11 -5.86 7.94 -10.68
N GLY A 12 -6.38 8.15 -9.47
CA GLY A 12 -6.46 9.47 -8.85
C GLY A 12 -5.08 10.14 -8.71
N ALA A 13 -4.08 9.41 -8.23
CA ALA A 13 -2.72 9.91 -8.08
C ALA A 13 -2.09 10.37 -9.40
N LEU A 14 -2.36 9.66 -10.51
CA LEU A 14 -1.89 10.04 -11.83
C LEU A 14 -2.47 11.39 -12.28
N VAL A 15 -3.77 11.60 -12.13
CA VAL A 15 -4.43 12.87 -12.48
C VAL A 15 -3.90 14.00 -11.59
N TRP A 16 -3.76 13.72 -10.30
CA TRP A 16 -3.27 14.69 -9.33
C TRP A 16 -1.83 15.16 -9.63
N SER A 17 -0.93 14.26 -10.07
CA SER A 17 0.48 14.59 -10.32
C SER A 17 0.71 15.58 -11.46
N VAL A 18 -0.23 15.71 -12.40
CA VAL A 18 -0.11 16.60 -13.57
C VAL A 18 -1.04 17.81 -13.52
N ALA A 19 -2.03 17.82 -12.62
CA ALA A 19 -3.09 18.84 -12.59
C ALA A 19 -2.54 20.27 -12.45
N ASP A 20 -1.66 20.49 -11.49
CA ASP A 20 -1.11 21.84 -11.21
C ASP A 20 -0.30 22.39 -12.38
N MET A 21 0.47 21.54 -13.07
CA MET A 21 1.24 21.93 -14.26
C MET A 21 0.32 22.31 -15.42
N ILE A 22 -0.70 21.50 -15.69
CA ILE A 22 -1.64 21.75 -16.79
C ILE A 22 -2.43 23.03 -16.53
N VAL A 23 -2.96 23.19 -15.32
CA VAL A 23 -3.77 24.37 -14.96
C VAL A 23 -2.92 25.64 -15.02
N SER A 24 -1.74 25.64 -14.38
CA SER A 24 -0.89 26.83 -14.34
C SER A 24 -0.29 27.16 -15.70
N GLY A 25 0.12 26.16 -16.48
CA GLY A 25 0.65 26.36 -17.81
C GLY A 25 -0.36 27.01 -18.77
N ASN A 26 -1.63 26.57 -18.71
CA ASN A 26 -2.69 27.10 -19.57
C ASN A 26 -3.26 28.45 -19.10
N MET A 27 -3.29 28.71 -17.77
CA MET A 27 -3.97 29.90 -17.22
C MET A 27 -3.02 31.06 -16.89
N VAL A 28 -1.78 30.76 -16.50
CA VAL A 28 -0.79 31.78 -16.09
C VAL A 28 0.32 31.93 -17.13
N GLY A 29 0.73 30.82 -17.75
CA GLY A 29 1.70 30.81 -18.82
C GLY A 29 2.99 30.04 -18.54
N VAL A 30 3.97 30.18 -19.43
CA VAL A 30 5.21 29.37 -19.44
C VAL A 30 6.06 29.58 -18.19
N ASP A 31 6.10 30.80 -17.64
CA ASP A 31 6.86 31.12 -16.42
C ASP A 31 6.31 30.33 -15.20
N ALA A 32 4.98 30.20 -15.11
CA ALA A 32 4.37 29.39 -14.04
C ALA A 32 4.68 27.92 -14.22
N LEU A 33 4.62 27.39 -15.43
CA LEU A 33 4.98 26.02 -15.74
C LEU A 33 6.44 25.73 -15.37
N ALA A 34 7.37 26.62 -15.78
CA ALA A 34 8.79 26.50 -15.45
C ALA A 34 9.03 26.58 -13.93
N GLY A 35 8.32 27.49 -13.23
CA GLY A 35 8.39 27.65 -11.80
C GLY A 35 7.95 26.39 -11.05
N ILE A 36 6.81 25.80 -11.44
CA ILE A 36 6.32 24.54 -10.83
C ILE A 36 7.29 23.40 -11.14
N ALA A 37 7.72 23.24 -12.40
CA ALA A 37 8.65 22.19 -12.80
C ALA A 37 9.95 22.21 -11.96
N ALA A 38 10.47 23.41 -11.66
CA ALA A 38 11.63 23.57 -10.81
C ALA A 38 11.40 23.07 -9.36
N THR A 39 10.17 23.09 -8.85
CA THR A 39 9.85 22.67 -7.48
C THR A 39 9.58 21.16 -7.34
N VAL A 40 9.30 20.45 -8.43
CA VAL A 40 8.95 19.02 -8.44
C VAL A 40 9.95 18.13 -7.69
N PRO A 41 11.29 18.25 -7.88
CA PRO A 41 12.24 17.40 -7.17
C PRO A 41 12.13 17.53 -5.65
N VAL A 42 11.86 18.76 -5.15
CA VAL A 42 11.71 19.00 -3.70
C VAL A 42 10.42 18.40 -3.16
N THR A 43 9.33 18.45 -3.92
CA THR A 43 8.07 17.82 -3.52
C THR A 43 8.19 16.29 -3.48
N ILE A 44 8.95 15.68 -4.40
CA ILE A 44 9.31 14.25 -4.33
C ILE A 44 10.19 13.96 -3.11
N GLY A 45 11.18 14.82 -2.82
CA GLY A 45 12.01 14.72 -1.62
C GLY A 45 11.19 14.81 -0.32
N ALA A 46 10.17 15.66 -0.28
CA ALA A 46 9.25 15.76 0.85
C ALA A 46 8.44 14.46 1.06
N GLN A 47 8.08 13.76 -0.01
CA GLN A 47 7.39 12.47 0.09
C GLN A 47 8.26 11.39 0.76
N PHE A 48 9.58 11.45 0.64
CA PHE A 48 10.48 10.56 1.37
C PHE A 48 10.21 10.61 2.89
N PHE A 49 10.11 11.81 3.45
CA PHE A 49 9.85 11.97 4.90
C PHE A 49 8.43 11.54 5.29
N ALA A 50 7.44 11.78 4.44
CA ALA A 50 6.08 11.31 4.67
C ALA A 50 6.00 9.78 4.75
N ARG A 51 6.76 9.10 3.91
CA ARG A 51 6.77 7.64 3.83
C ARG A 51 7.58 6.95 4.90
N LEU A 52 8.44 7.68 5.66
CA LEU A 52 9.23 7.10 6.77
C LEU A 52 8.39 6.56 7.95
N VAL A 53 7.11 6.92 8.02
CA VAL A 53 6.19 6.44 9.07
C VAL A 53 5.06 5.58 8.48
N TYR A 54 4.77 5.74 7.19
CA TYR A 54 3.59 5.21 6.52
C TYR A 54 3.44 3.69 6.63
N CYS A 55 4.37 2.90 6.10
CA CYS A 55 4.26 1.44 6.10
C CYS A 55 4.34 0.85 7.51
N GLY A 56 5.28 1.33 8.32
CA GLY A 56 5.49 0.82 9.67
C GLY A 56 4.30 1.05 10.59
N SER A 57 3.58 2.17 10.43
CA SER A 57 2.36 2.43 11.21
C SER A 57 1.30 1.34 10.97
N GLY A 58 1.03 1.02 9.70
CA GLY A 58 0.08 -0.03 9.34
C GLY A 58 0.54 -1.41 9.77
N TYR A 59 1.85 -1.72 9.59
CA TYR A 59 2.42 -3.00 9.98
C TYR A 59 2.26 -3.28 11.48
N VAL A 60 2.74 -2.38 12.33
CA VAL A 60 2.71 -2.59 13.79
C VAL A 60 1.27 -2.63 14.29
N PHE A 61 0.41 -1.75 13.79
CA PHE A 61 -1.01 -1.72 14.14
C PHE A 61 -1.73 -3.01 13.75
N ALA A 62 -1.62 -3.47 12.49
CA ALA A 62 -2.28 -4.68 12.01
C ALA A 62 -1.76 -5.94 12.72
N ARG A 63 -0.45 -6.01 13.04
CA ARG A 63 0.14 -7.10 13.82
C ARG A 63 -0.42 -7.15 15.24
N CYS A 64 -0.53 -6.01 15.92
CA CYS A 64 -1.13 -5.93 17.25
C CYS A 64 -2.61 -6.34 17.21
N GLN A 65 -3.36 -5.91 16.18
CA GLN A 65 -4.76 -6.35 15.99
C GLN A 65 -4.84 -7.85 15.75
N GLY A 66 -3.94 -8.42 14.92
CA GLY A 66 -3.86 -9.87 14.70
C GLY A 66 -3.62 -10.64 15.98
N ALA A 67 -2.73 -10.12 16.83
CA ALA A 67 -2.45 -10.71 18.15
C ALA A 67 -3.51 -10.37 19.22
N PHE A 68 -4.54 -9.57 18.90
CA PHE A 68 -5.54 -9.06 19.84
C PHE A 68 -4.92 -8.23 20.99
N ASP A 69 -3.78 -7.60 20.74
CA ASP A 69 -3.13 -6.68 21.68
C ASP A 69 -3.66 -5.26 21.51
N HIS A 70 -4.79 -4.98 22.16
CA HIS A 70 -5.45 -3.66 22.08
C HIS A 70 -4.58 -2.54 22.65
N GLU A 71 -3.82 -2.80 23.71
CA GLU A 71 -2.97 -1.78 24.32
C GLU A 71 -1.73 -1.49 23.46
N GLY A 72 -1.14 -2.51 22.86
CA GLY A 72 -0.08 -2.36 21.86
C GLY A 72 -0.56 -1.59 20.63
N ALA A 73 -1.76 -1.89 20.14
CA ALA A 73 -2.36 -1.17 19.01
C ALA A 73 -2.55 0.32 19.31
N LYS A 74 -3.09 0.69 20.48
CA LYS A 74 -3.25 2.09 20.91
C LYS A 74 -1.92 2.84 21.02
N LYS A 75 -0.88 2.19 21.57
CA LYS A 75 0.47 2.75 21.64
C LYS A 75 1.08 2.95 20.26
N ALA A 76 0.91 1.98 19.35
CA ALA A 76 1.38 2.08 17.97
C ALA A 76 0.72 3.26 17.23
N VAL A 77 -0.59 3.46 17.39
CA VAL A 77 -1.31 4.61 16.83
C VAL A 77 -0.76 5.94 17.37
N GLY A 78 -0.64 6.09 18.71
CA GLY A 78 -0.12 7.31 19.33
C GLY A 78 1.27 7.64 18.81
N LEU A 79 2.20 6.69 18.85
CA LEU A 79 3.58 6.85 18.39
C LEU A 79 3.66 7.18 16.89
N SER A 80 2.82 6.56 16.06
CA SER A 80 2.76 6.84 14.61
C SER A 80 2.37 8.29 14.35
N LEU A 81 1.38 8.82 15.08
CA LEU A 81 0.94 10.20 14.94
C LEU A 81 1.98 11.19 15.48
N GLU A 82 2.66 10.88 16.60
CA GLU A 82 3.77 11.70 17.12
C GLU A 82 4.89 11.83 16.08
N LEU A 83 5.32 10.71 15.49
CA LEU A 83 6.36 10.70 14.45
C LEU A 83 5.89 11.41 13.18
N ALA A 84 4.65 11.22 12.77
CA ALA A 84 4.10 11.88 11.58
C ALA A 84 4.08 13.40 11.72
N VAL A 85 3.68 13.92 12.89
CA VAL A 85 3.73 15.36 13.19
C VAL A 85 5.17 15.86 13.22
N ALA A 86 6.09 15.13 13.84
CA ALA A 86 7.51 15.49 13.88
C ALA A 86 8.14 15.56 12.48
N MET A 87 7.84 14.57 11.61
CA MET A 87 8.29 14.57 10.21
C MET A 87 7.66 15.70 9.41
N GLY A 88 6.39 16.02 9.64
CA GLY A 88 5.72 17.15 9.01
C GLY A 88 6.36 18.50 9.36
N LEU A 89 6.63 18.73 10.64
CA LEU A 89 7.32 19.94 11.10
C LEU A 89 8.75 20.04 10.54
N PHE A 90 9.47 18.91 10.51
CA PHE A 90 10.80 18.85 9.90
C PHE A 90 10.74 19.19 8.40
N THR A 91 9.79 18.61 7.65
CA THR A 91 9.59 18.88 6.23
C THR A 91 9.29 20.35 5.98
N TYR A 92 8.40 20.95 6.78
CA TYR A 92 8.09 22.38 6.68
C TYR A 92 9.33 23.24 6.91
N ALA A 93 10.07 22.98 8.00
CA ALA A 93 11.30 23.71 8.31
C ALA A 93 12.34 23.58 7.19
N ALA A 94 12.57 22.36 6.71
CA ALA A 94 13.50 22.11 5.61
C ALA A 94 13.12 22.87 4.33
N MET A 95 11.83 22.86 3.96
CA MET A 95 11.35 23.60 2.82
C MET A 95 11.39 25.12 3.04
N PHE A 96 11.07 25.59 4.25
CA PHE A 96 11.06 27.02 4.55
C PHE A 96 12.46 27.63 4.52
N PHE A 97 13.43 27.00 5.18
CA PHE A 97 14.82 27.48 5.22
C PHE A 97 15.62 27.14 3.95
N GLY A 98 15.27 26.03 3.28
CA GLY A 98 15.98 25.57 2.08
C GLY A 98 15.53 26.20 0.77
N ARG A 99 14.42 26.97 0.76
CA ARG A 99 13.80 27.51 -0.45
C ARG A 99 14.77 28.29 -1.33
N ASP A 100 15.35 29.35 -0.80
CA ASP A 100 16.18 30.26 -1.59
C ASP A 100 17.49 29.59 -2.00
N LEU A 101 18.09 28.80 -1.10
CA LEU A 101 19.28 28.00 -1.39
C LEU A 101 19.03 27.03 -2.56
N TYR A 102 17.88 26.36 -2.57
CA TYR A 102 17.52 25.43 -3.64
C TYR A 102 17.24 26.15 -4.96
N LEU A 103 16.47 27.25 -4.96
CA LEU A 103 16.15 27.99 -6.19
C LEU A 103 17.40 28.62 -6.80
N ASP A 104 18.35 29.08 -5.96
CA ASP A 104 19.65 29.58 -6.42
C ASP A 104 20.51 28.45 -6.99
N PHE A 105 20.50 27.25 -6.37
CA PHE A 105 21.19 26.06 -6.90
C PHE A 105 20.66 25.62 -8.26
N VAL A 106 19.33 25.67 -8.45
CA VAL A 106 18.69 25.36 -9.75
C VAL A 106 18.99 26.45 -10.79
N GLY A 107 19.32 27.66 -10.34
CA GLY A 107 19.63 28.79 -11.23
C GLY A 107 18.39 29.43 -11.89
N ILE A 108 17.21 29.26 -11.31
CA ILE A 108 15.97 29.84 -11.82
C ILE A 108 15.91 31.34 -11.49
N SER A 109 15.51 32.18 -12.47
CA SER A 109 15.47 33.63 -12.35
C SER A 109 14.24 34.25 -13.03
N GLY A 110 14.03 35.55 -12.84
CA GLY A 110 12.93 36.31 -13.46
C GLY A 110 11.54 35.84 -13.05
N GLY A 111 10.57 35.93 -13.95
CA GLY A 111 9.17 35.60 -13.71
C GLY A 111 8.97 34.17 -13.26
N ALA A 112 9.75 33.22 -13.78
CA ALA A 112 9.69 31.82 -13.34
C ALA A 112 10.08 31.64 -11.87
N ARG A 113 11.07 32.39 -11.33
CA ARG A 113 11.42 32.38 -9.91
C ARG A 113 10.29 32.94 -9.04
N GLU A 114 9.65 34.01 -9.45
CA GLU A 114 8.52 34.59 -8.72
C GLU A 114 7.37 33.57 -8.61
N GLN A 115 7.05 32.90 -9.71
CA GLN A 115 6.03 31.87 -9.74
C GLN A 115 6.42 30.64 -8.90
N ALA A 116 7.68 30.24 -8.93
CA ALA A 116 8.20 29.16 -8.09
C ALA A 116 8.05 29.48 -6.59
N VAL A 117 8.42 30.70 -6.16
CA VAL A 117 8.27 31.16 -4.77
C VAL A 117 6.80 31.21 -4.35
N ALA A 118 5.94 31.70 -5.23
CA ALA A 118 4.50 31.79 -5.00
C ALA A 118 3.86 30.39 -4.81
N TYR A 119 4.23 29.45 -5.66
CA TYR A 119 3.80 28.04 -5.57
C TYR A 119 4.35 27.36 -4.31
N TRP A 120 5.64 27.53 -4.02
CA TRP A 120 6.34 26.94 -2.89
C TRP A 120 5.68 27.24 -1.55
N ARG A 121 5.17 28.47 -1.38
CA ARG A 121 4.56 28.92 -0.14
C ARG A 121 3.43 28.01 0.34
N TRP A 122 2.53 27.61 -0.54
CA TRP A 122 1.38 26.76 -0.23
C TRP A 122 1.73 25.29 -0.30
N MET A 123 2.60 24.92 -1.25
CA MET A 123 3.05 23.53 -1.39
C MET A 123 3.87 23.07 -0.19
N SER A 124 4.64 23.95 0.46
CA SER A 124 5.36 23.60 1.70
C SER A 124 4.40 23.25 2.85
N VAL A 125 3.26 23.92 2.94
CA VAL A 125 2.21 23.57 3.93
C VAL A 125 1.58 22.24 3.59
N PHE A 126 1.26 21.98 2.33
CA PHE A 126 0.75 20.69 1.87
C PHE A 126 1.72 19.56 2.20
N CYS A 127 3.00 19.70 1.85
CA CYS A 127 4.04 18.73 2.16
C CYS A 127 4.25 18.50 3.67
N ALA A 128 4.00 19.52 4.49
CA ALA A 128 4.06 19.40 5.95
C ALA A 128 2.90 18.59 6.54
N LEU A 129 1.72 18.67 5.96
CA LEU A 129 0.54 17.89 6.39
C LEU A 129 0.60 16.44 5.88
N ASN A 130 1.32 16.18 4.78
CA ASN A 130 1.35 14.90 4.10
C ASN A 130 1.79 13.72 4.98
N PRO A 131 2.83 13.80 5.87
CA PRO A 131 3.15 12.70 6.78
C PRO A 131 2.00 12.29 7.69
N PHE A 132 1.24 13.25 8.20
CA PHE A 132 0.08 13.00 9.05
C PHE A 132 -1.07 12.35 8.26
N THR A 133 -1.44 12.92 7.11
CA THR A 133 -2.56 12.43 6.32
C THR A 133 -2.28 11.03 5.75
N MET A 134 -1.08 10.79 5.25
CA MET A 134 -0.68 9.46 4.78
C MET A 134 -0.68 8.41 5.90
N THR A 135 -0.18 8.76 7.09
CA THR A 135 -0.18 7.86 8.24
C THR A 135 -1.62 7.53 8.66
N MET A 136 -2.50 8.52 8.73
CA MET A 136 -3.92 8.30 9.01
C MET A 136 -4.59 7.44 7.94
N TRP A 137 -4.31 7.71 6.66
CA TRP A 137 -4.82 6.89 5.55
C TRP A 137 -4.42 5.41 5.75
N ARG A 138 -3.16 5.15 6.08
CA ARG A 138 -2.65 3.80 6.31
C ARG A 138 -3.29 3.11 7.50
N LEU A 139 -3.50 3.82 8.60
CA LEU A 139 -4.16 3.30 9.80
C LEU A 139 -5.64 2.97 9.53
N VAL A 140 -6.39 3.88 8.89
CA VAL A 140 -7.81 3.66 8.53
C VAL A 140 -7.95 2.49 7.55
N TYR A 141 -7.04 2.40 6.60
CA TYR A 141 -6.99 1.27 5.66
C TYR A 141 -6.69 -0.06 6.37
N ALA A 142 -5.73 -0.08 7.30
CA ALA A 142 -5.39 -1.26 8.10
C ALA A 142 -6.50 -1.66 9.07
N ASP A 143 -7.30 -0.70 9.54
CA ASP A 143 -8.51 -0.95 10.34
C ASP A 143 -9.69 -1.50 9.51
N GLY A 144 -9.52 -1.63 8.19
CA GLY A 144 -10.46 -2.27 7.27
C GLY A 144 -11.48 -1.34 6.63
N GLU A 145 -11.40 -0.03 6.85
CA GLU A 145 -12.32 0.94 6.24
C GLU A 145 -11.86 1.32 4.83
N MET A 146 -12.27 0.51 3.86
CA MET A 146 -11.86 0.66 2.46
C MET A 146 -12.73 1.63 1.68
N VAL A 147 -13.97 1.84 2.13
CA VAL A 147 -14.93 2.66 1.38
C VAL A 147 -14.60 4.14 1.53
N THR A 148 -14.29 4.57 2.73
CA THR A 148 -13.94 5.98 2.99
C THR A 148 -12.57 6.34 2.42
N THR A 149 -11.57 5.43 2.48
CA THR A 149 -10.27 5.63 1.85
C THR A 149 -10.40 5.71 0.34
N ALA A 150 -11.14 4.77 -0.29
CA ALA A 150 -11.38 4.79 -1.74
C ALA A 150 -12.18 6.03 -2.18
N ALA A 151 -13.14 6.49 -1.38
CA ALA A 151 -13.89 7.71 -1.67
C ALA A 151 -12.99 8.95 -1.64
N GLY A 152 -12.09 9.05 -0.65
CA GLY A 152 -11.09 10.12 -0.57
C GLY A 152 -10.16 10.12 -1.78
N ASP A 153 -9.59 8.96 -2.11
CA ASP A 153 -8.68 8.79 -3.25
C ASP A 153 -9.35 9.12 -4.60
N LEU A 154 -10.63 8.80 -4.76
CA LEU A 154 -11.39 9.14 -5.97
C LEU A 154 -11.76 10.63 -6.01
N LEU A 155 -12.09 11.23 -4.88
CA LEU A 155 -12.53 12.62 -4.80
C LEU A 155 -11.36 13.61 -4.96
N ALA A 156 -10.17 13.26 -4.43
CA ALA A 156 -8.99 14.11 -4.43
C ALA A 156 -8.64 14.71 -5.80
N PRO A 157 -8.50 13.95 -6.90
CA PRO A 157 -8.11 14.51 -8.20
C PRO A 157 -9.15 15.48 -8.77
N PHE A 158 -10.45 15.21 -8.60
CA PHE A 158 -11.51 16.10 -9.06
C PHE A 158 -11.51 17.42 -8.28
N LEU A 159 -11.36 17.35 -6.96
CA LEU A 159 -11.25 18.54 -6.12
C LEU A 159 -9.99 19.33 -6.46
N THR A 160 -8.85 18.64 -6.67
CA THR A 160 -7.60 19.30 -7.04
C THR A 160 -7.74 20.09 -8.34
N VAL A 161 -8.21 19.47 -9.41
CA VAL A 161 -8.43 20.16 -10.68
C VAL A 161 -9.38 21.34 -10.51
N GLY A 162 -10.53 21.13 -9.85
CA GLY A 162 -11.53 22.17 -9.64
C GLY A 162 -11.02 23.36 -8.82
N PHE A 163 -10.37 23.10 -7.68
CA PHE A 163 -9.84 24.17 -6.82
C PHE A 163 -8.57 24.80 -7.40
N SER A 164 -7.71 24.06 -8.10
CA SER A 164 -6.55 24.64 -8.79
C SER A 164 -7.01 25.61 -9.87
N ILE A 165 -8.03 25.29 -10.68
CA ILE A 165 -8.61 26.23 -11.66
C ILE A 165 -9.20 27.44 -10.93
N LEU A 166 -10.02 27.23 -9.90
CA LEU A 166 -10.68 28.32 -9.19
C LEU A 166 -9.68 29.30 -8.57
N PHE A 167 -8.73 28.80 -7.79
CA PHE A 167 -7.77 29.65 -7.10
C PHE A 167 -6.71 30.24 -8.02
N THR A 168 -6.31 29.55 -9.09
CA THR A 168 -5.42 30.13 -10.11
C THR A 168 -6.11 31.28 -10.82
N LYS A 169 -7.41 31.18 -11.11
CA LYS A 169 -8.19 32.26 -11.68
C LYS A 169 -8.32 33.48 -10.74
N LEU A 170 -8.40 33.21 -9.43
CA LEU A 170 -8.53 34.28 -8.41
C LEU A 170 -7.19 34.97 -8.12
N THR A 171 -6.08 34.22 -8.12
CA THR A 171 -4.75 34.76 -7.76
C THR A 171 -3.93 35.25 -8.95
N GLY A 172 -4.25 34.77 -10.16
CA GLY A 172 -3.48 35.07 -11.36
C GLY A 172 -2.04 34.51 -11.34
N SER A 173 -1.75 33.52 -10.48
CA SER A 173 -0.39 33.00 -10.26
C SER A 173 -0.39 31.50 -9.95
N ALA A 174 0.79 30.87 -10.02
CA ALA A 174 0.99 29.48 -9.64
C ALA A 174 0.65 29.18 -8.16
N ALA A 175 0.63 30.21 -7.29
CA ALA A 175 0.17 30.07 -5.91
C ALA A 175 -1.26 29.52 -5.82
N GLY A 176 -2.13 29.87 -6.77
CA GLY A 176 -3.51 29.38 -6.81
C GLY A 176 -3.59 27.88 -7.03
N ALA A 177 -2.76 27.31 -7.90
CA ALA A 177 -2.69 25.87 -8.10
C ALA A 177 -2.28 25.14 -6.82
N ALA A 178 -1.20 25.58 -6.17
CA ALA A 178 -0.74 24.99 -4.91
C ALA A 178 -1.78 25.12 -3.78
N LEU A 179 -2.48 26.27 -3.68
CA LEU A 179 -3.57 26.45 -2.72
C LEU A 179 -4.74 25.52 -3.04
N GLY A 180 -5.06 25.33 -4.33
CA GLY A 180 -6.07 24.40 -4.79
C GLY A 180 -5.77 22.97 -4.36
N THR A 181 -4.54 22.52 -4.57
CA THR A 181 -4.04 21.22 -4.15
C THR A 181 -4.11 21.05 -2.63
N LEU A 182 -3.72 22.07 -1.85
CA LEU A 182 -3.81 22.05 -0.39
C LEU A 182 -5.25 21.90 0.09
N VAL A 183 -6.16 22.73 -0.40
CA VAL A 183 -7.59 22.71 -0.01
C VAL A 183 -8.24 21.38 -0.43
N ALA A 184 -7.97 20.92 -1.66
CA ALA A 184 -8.47 19.64 -2.15
C ALA A 184 -7.99 18.46 -1.30
N GLY A 185 -6.70 18.45 -0.94
CA GLY A 185 -6.13 17.44 -0.05
C GLY A 185 -6.82 17.42 1.32
N ILE A 186 -6.96 18.56 1.98
CA ILE A 186 -7.65 18.66 3.28
C ILE A 186 -9.09 18.15 3.19
N LEU A 187 -9.83 18.49 2.13
CA LEU A 187 -11.22 18.05 1.96
C LEU A 187 -11.30 16.55 1.65
N ALA A 188 -10.44 16.03 0.78
CA ALA A 188 -10.40 14.61 0.47
C ALA A 188 -10.00 13.79 1.71
N ASP A 189 -8.98 14.22 2.44
CA ASP A 189 -8.52 13.54 3.65
C ASP A 189 -9.54 13.61 4.79
N SER A 190 -10.39 14.67 4.84
CA SER A 190 -11.47 14.76 5.81
C SER A 190 -12.51 13.64 5.67
N THR A 191 -12.66 13.07 4.47
CA THR A 191 -13.56 11.92 4.26
C THR A 191 -13.14 10.71 5.06
N MET A 192 -11.84 10.40 5.14
CA MET A 192 -11.33 9.27 5.93
C MET A 192 -11.40 9.56 7.43
N MET A 193 -11.30 10.82 7.86
CA MET A 193 -11.47 11.19 9.27
C MET A 193 -12.87 10.87 9.81
N THR A 194 -13.87 10.72 8.95
CA THR A 194 -15.20 10.28 9.36
C THR A 194 -15.21 8.89 10.01
N HIS A 195 -14.23 8.05 9.69
CA HIS A 195 -14.05 6.73 10.30
C HIS A 195 -13.79 6.84 11.81
N VAL A 196 -13.04 7.83 12.26
CA VAL A 196 -12.71 8.04 13.68
C VAL A 196 -13.96 8.18 14.56
N PHE A 197 -15.08 8.66 13.99
CA PHE A 197 -16.36 8.82 14.69
C PHE A 197 -17.25 7.57 14.62
N ARG A 198 -16.84 6.51 13.93
CA ARG A 198 -17.62 5.28 13.83
C ARG A 198 -17.40 4.36 15.03
N LYS A 199 -18.42 3.58 15.37
CA LYS A 199 -18.34 2.58 16.46
C LYS A 199 -17.34 1.45 16.18
N THR A 200 -17.00 1.22 14.93
CA THR A 200 -16.03 0.21 14.49
C THR A 200 -14.59 0.67 14.55
N ASN A 201 -14.35 1.95 14.88
CA ASN A 201 -13.02 2.54 14.93
C ASN A 201 -12.16 1.93 16.05
N GLN A 202 -11.01 1.38 15.66
CA GLN A 202 -9.97 0.87 16.56
C GLN A 202 -8.77 1.83 16.67
N ILE A 203 -8.77 2.94 15.93
CA ILE A 203 -7.69 3.93 15.89
C ILE A 203 -7.84 4.88 17.08
N VAL A 204 -7.42 4.42 18.25
CA VAL A 204 -7.45 5.19 19.49
C VAL A 204 -6.02 5.45 19.93
N PRO A 205 -5.52 6.71 19.90
CA PRO A 205 -4.13 7.00 20.27
C PRO A 205 -3.93 6.91 21.78
N LYS A 206 -2.83 6.25 22.18
CA LYS A 206 -2.29 6.32 23.52
C LYS A 206 -0.89 6.92 23.43
N TRP A 207 -0.77 8.16 23.86
CA TRP A 207 0.47 8.92 23.79
C TRP A 207 1.50 8.32 24.74
N ASN A 208 2.54 7.76 24.21
CA ASN A 208 3.64 7.16 24.96
C ASN A 208 4.83 6.97 24.01
N PHE A 209 5.65 8.01 23.88
CA PHE A 209 6.83 7.95 23.02
C PHE A 209 7.82 6.87 23.48
N SER A 210 8.29 6.07 22.56
CA SER A 210 9.27 5.01 22.78
C SER A 210 10.28 4.99 21.63
N TRP A 211 11.55 5.16 21.92
CA TRP A 211 12.62 5.08 20.91
C TRP A 211 12.69 3.71 20.22
N SER A 212 12.46 2.62 20.94
CA SER A 212 12.43 1.27 20.36
C SER A 212 11.27 1.12 19.38
N GLY A 213 10.08 1.58 19.76
CA GLY A 213 8.92 1.60 18.88
C GLY A 213 9.11 2.51 17.67
N ALA A 214 9.66 3.71 17.85
CA ALA A 214 9.98 4.63 16.77
C ALA A 214 10.96 4.02 15.76
N ARG A 215 12.02 3.36 16.26
CA ARG A 215 12.96 2.62 15.41
C ARG A 215 12.28 1.49 14.64
N GLU A 216 11.39 0.75 15.27
CA GLU A 216 10.63 -0.32 14.62
C GLU A 216 9.75 0.24 13.49
N LEU A 217 8.93 1.26 13.76
CA LEU A 217 8.07 1.91 12.78
C LEU A 217 8.88 2.43 11.57
N VAL A 218 9.94 3.19 11.82
CA VAL A 218 10.79 3.74 10.74
C VAL A 218 11.47 2.62 9.96
N THR A 219 11.93 1.56 10.63
CA THR A 219 12.60 0.44 9.97
C THR A 219 11.67 -0.25 8.96
N PHE A 220 10.41 -0.52 9.34
CA PHE A 220 9.42 -1.11 8.44
C PHE A 220 8.97 -0.16 7.31
N SER A 221 9.12 1.14 7.49
CA SER A 221 8.82 2.15 6.47
C SER A 221 9.99 2.46 5.52
N LEU A 222 11.19 1.97 5.82
CA LEU A 222 12.41 2.34 5.09
C LEU A 222 12.37 1.91 3.63
N THR A 223 11.79 0.75 3.32
CA THR A 223 11.64 0.23 1.96
C THR A 223 10.83 1.20 1.08
N ASP A 224 9.67 1.64 1.56
CA ASP A 224 8.78 2.54 0.81
C ASP A 224 9.40 3.93 0.63
N SER A 225 10.10 4.42 1.64
CA SER A 225 10.85 5.68 1.56
C SER A 225 12.01 5.58 0.56
N ALA A 226 12.77 4.48 0.60
CA ALA A 226 13.88 4.21 -0.30
C ALA A 226 13.43 4.19 -1.76
N THR A 227 12.24 3.68 -2.05
CA THR A 227 11.65 3.67 -3.40
C THR A 227 11.62 5.08 -3.99
N LYS A 228 11.19 6.09 -3.24
CA LYS A 228 11.12 7.49 -3.74
C LYS A 228 12.50 8.09 -3.99
N PHE A 229 13.47 7.80 -3.14
CA PHE A 229 14.85 8.20 -3.36
C PHE A 229 15.42 7.56 -4.64
N CYS A 230 15.23 6.25 -4.79
CA CYS A 230 15.71 5.51 -5.95
C CYS A 230 15.08 5.99 -7.26
N GLN A 231 13.78 6.27 -7.29
CA GLN A 231 13.09 6.81 -8.46
C GLN A 231 13.69 8.15 -8.91
N CYS A 232 13.97 9.05 -7.97
CA CYS A 232 14.61 10.33 -8.28
C CYS A 232 16.01 10.13 -8.87
N ALA A 233 16.84 9.27 -8.24
CA ALA A 233 18.20 8.97 -8.70
C ALA A 233 18.19 8.29 -10.08
N PHE A 234 17.30 7.33 -10.29
CA PHE A 234 17.14 6.62 -11.57
C PHE A 234 16.80 7.57 -12.72
N MET A 235 15.78 8.42 -12.55
CA MET A 235 15.37 9.39 -13.57
C MET A 235 16.50 10.38 -13.91
N THR A 236 17.29 10.78 -12.92
CA THR A 236 18.45 11.64 -13.11
C THR A 236 19.51 10.96 -13.98
N VAL A 237 19.81 9.69 -13.71
CA VAL A 237 20.79 8.91 -14.52
C VAL A 237 20.30 8.72 -15.95
N VAL A 238 19.04 8.32 -16.14
CA VAL A 238 18.48 8.09 -17.48
C VAL A 238 18.48 9.37 -18.31
N ASN A 239 18.03 10.49 -17.73
CA ASN A 239 18.06 11.78 -18.42
C ASN A 239 19.48 12.14 -18.88
N LYS A 240 20.47 11.94 -17.99
CA LYS A 240 21.86 12.24 -18.32
C LYS A 240 22.42 11.34 -19.41
N LEU A 241 22.10 10.04 -19.38
CA LEU A 241 22.51 9.07 -20.41
C LEU A 241 21.92 9.44 -21.79
N VAL A 242 20.64 9.82 -21.86
CA VAL A 242 19.99 10.22 -23.12
C VAL A 242 20.66 11.47 -23.71
N ILE A 243 20.94 12.48 -22.88
CA ILE A 243 21.61 13.71 -23.34
C ILE A 243 23.03 13.42 -23.84
N LEU A 244 23.78 12.57 -23.14
CA LEU A 244 25.17 12.21 -23.51
C LEU A 244 25.25 11.33 -24.75
N SER A 245 24.26 10.47 -24.97
CA SER A 245 24.32 9.45 -26.06
C SER A 245 23.76 9.96 -27.38
N SER A 246 22.89 10.97 -27.39
CA SER A 246 22.25 11.41 -28.63
C SER A 246 22.07 12.92 -28.71
N SER A 247 21.03 13.45 -28.14
CA SER A 247 20.78 14.91 -28.04
C SER A 247 19.60 15.16 -27.11
N ALA A 248 19.43 16.41 -26.71
CA ALA A 248 18.25 16.86 -25.94
C ALA A 248 16.93 16.61 -26.68
N ALA A 249 16.94 16.43 -28.00
CA ALA A 249 15.76 16.16 -28.83
C ALA A 249 15.07 14.82 -28.47
N TYR A 250 15.78 13.88 -27.84
CA TYR A 250 15.23 12.59 -27.40
C TYR A 250 14.70 12.60 -25.95
N LEU A 251 14.80 13.71 -25.22
CA LEU A 251 14.21 13.81 -23.87
C LEU A 251 12.69 13.54 -23.81
N PRO A 252 11.87 13.90 -24.83
CA PRO A 252 10.46 13.51 -24.85
C PRO A 252 10.22 12.00 -24.72
N VAL A 253 11.17 11.15 -25.20
CA VAL A 253 11.09 9.70 -25.06
C VAL A 253 11.13 9.30 -23.59
N VAL A 254 11.97 9.96 -22.78
CA VAL A 254 12.07 9.69 -21.32
C VAL A 254 10.75 10.03 -20.63
N SER A 255 10.09 11.12 -21.06
CA SER A 255 8.77 11.48 -20.50
C SER A 255 7.71 10.43 -20.78
N VAL A 256 7.75 9.79 -21.96
CA VAL A 256 6.85 8.68 -22.28
C VAL A 256 7.18 7.44 -21.43
N ILE A 257 8.48 7.16 -21.22
CA ILE A 257 8.90 6.02 -20.39
C ILE A 257 8.56 6.24 -18.90
N ALA A 258 8.52 7.48 -18.44
CA ALA A 258 8.04 7.79 -17.08
C ALA A 258 6.64 7.24 -16.81
N LEU A 259 5.78 7.11 -17.84
CA LEU A 259 4.48 6.44 -17.72
C LEU A 259 4.62 4.98 -17.23
N VAL A 260 5.64 4.25 -17.67
CA VAL A 260 5.87 2.87 -17.21
C VAL A 260 6.17 2.84 -15.72
N LEU A 261 6.90 3.83 -15.20
CA LEU A 261 7.19 3.96 -13.77
C LEU A 261 5.94 4.31 -12.96
N GLU A 262 5.06 5.16 -13.49
CA GLU A 262 3.78 5.47 -12.86
C GLU A 262 2.82 4.25 -12.87
N LEU A 263 2.75 3.52 -13.97
CA LEU A 263 1.98 2.28 -14.06
C LEU A 263 2.50 1.20 -13.11
N ARG A 264 3.80 1.18 -12.86
CA ARG A 264 4.41 0.32 -11.87
C ARG A 264 3.90 0.64 -10.47
N ALA A 265 3.77 1.91 -10.09
CA ALA A 265 3.18 2.30 -8.82
C ALA A 265 1.72 1.81 -8.63
N LEU A 266 0.98 1.56 -9.74
CA LEU A 266 -0.31 0.87 -9.70
C LEU A 266 -0.18 -0.59 -9.29
N LEU A 267 0.86 -1.28 -9.77
CA LEU A 267 1.11 -2.70 -9.48
C LEU A 267 1.59 -2.90 -8.04
N ASP A 268 2.25 -1.91 -7.44
CA ASP A 268 2.66 -1.92 -6.03
C ASP A 268 1.45 -2.06 -5.08
N ARG A 269 0.26 -1.61 -5.52
CA ARG A 269 -0.99 -1.72 -4.75
C ARG A 269 -1.42 -3.16 -4.46
N ILE A 270 -0.89 -4.15 -5.18
CA ILE A 270 -1.14 -5.57 -4.90
C ILE A 270 -0.48 -5.95 -3.58
N GLY A 271 0.76 -5.50 -3.36
CA GLY A 271 1.46 -5.64 -2.09
C GLY A 271 0.73 -4.92 -0.94
N ASP A 272 0.29 -3.68 -1.18
CA ASP A 272 -0.48 -2.90 -0.20
C ASP A 272 -1.78 -3.59 0.22
N ALA A 273 -2.46 -4.28 -0.70
CA ALA A 273 -3.67 -5.04 -0.40
C ALA A 273 -3.38 -6.37 0.32
N TYR A 274 -2.24 -7.00 0.02
CA TYR A 274 -1.79 -8.23 0.63
C TYR A 274 -1.37 -8.05 2.10
N MET A 275 -0.58 -7.01 2.38
CA MET A 275 0.09 -6.82 3.68
C MET A 275 -0.87 -6.87 4.89
N PRO A 276 -1.96 -6.09 4.99
CA PRO A 276 -2.80 -6.08 6.18
C PRO A 276 -3.42 -7.44 6.51
N ILE A 277 -3.78 -8.22 5.47
CA ILE A 277 -4.38 -9.54 5.65
C ILE A 277 -3.31 -10.56 6.09
N ALA A 278 -2.13 -10.51 5.46
CA ALA A 278 -1.05 -11.43 5.79
C ALA A 278 -0.48 -11.17 7.19
N GLU A 279 -0.33 -9.90 7.58
CA GLU A 279 0.10 -9.46 8.92
C GLU A 279 -0.89 -9.91 10.00
N MET A 280 -2.18 -9.84 9.70
CA MET A 280 -3.23 -10.32 10.59
C MET A 280 -3.14 -11.84 10.79
N TYR A 281 -3.03 -12.63 9.71
CA TYR A 281 -2.86 -14.08 9.81
C TYR A 281 -1.56 -14.48 10.52
N LEU A 282 -0.49 -13.67 10.33
CA LEU A 282 0.77 -13.90 11.03
C LEU A 282 0.63 -13.63 12.54
N GLY A 283 -0.10 -12.59 12.94
CA GLY A 283 -0.45 -12.29 14.33
C GLY A 283 -1.26 -13.40 14.99
N GLU A 284 -2.10 -14.09 14.21
CA GLU A 284 -2.86 -15.28 14.64
C GLU A 284 -2.04 -16.57 14.65
N LYS A 285 -0.79 -16.53 14.17
CA LYS A 285 0.09 -17.71 13.97
C LYS A 285 -0.44 -18.72 12.95
N ASN A 286 -1.31 -18.28 12.04
CA ASN A 286 -1.92 -19.10 11.00
C ASN A 286 -1.06 -19.09 9.71
N VAL A 287 0.10 -19.73 9.78
CA VAL A 287 1.08 -19.79 8.66
C VAL A 287 0.51 -20.42 7.38
N PRO A 288 -0.32 -21.48 7.41
CA PRO A 288 -0.93 -22.00 6.18
C PRO A 288 -1.73 -20.95 5.41
N ARG A 289 -2.52 -20.12 6.08
CA ARG A 289 -3.29 -19.05 5.44
C ARG A 289 -2.39 -17.95 4.84
N VAL A 290 -1.29 -17.62 5.52
CA VAL A 290 -0.28 -16.70 4.95
C VAL A 290 0.27 -17.26 3.65
N ARG A 291 0.57 -18.57 3.62
CA ARG A 291 1.10 -19.27 2.44
C ARG A 291 0.12 -19.27 1.27
N ASP A 292 -1.13 -19.58 1.52
CA ASP A 292 -2.18 -19.61 0.48
C ASP A 292 -2.43 -18.21 -0.08
N LEU A 293 -2.52 -17.20 0.80
CA LEU A 293 -2.67 -15.79 0.40
C LEU A 293 -1.46 -15.31 -0.41
N CYS A 294 -0.26 -15.68 0.00
CA CYS A 294 0.98 -15.35 -0.71
C CYS A 294 0.98 -15.93 -2.13
N ARG A 295 0.62 -17.22 -2.29
CA ARG A 295 0.53 -17.86 -3.60
C ARG A 295 -0.51 -17.21 -4.51
N TYR A 296 -1.69 -16.92 -3.96
CA TYR A 296 -2.75 -16.23 -4.71
C TYR A 296 -2.29 -14.85 -5.17
N SER A 297 -1.73 -14.04 -4.27
CA SER A 297 -1.27 -12.68 -4.58
C SER A 297 -0.11 -12.66 -5.57
N PHE A 298 0.78 -13.66 -5.52
CA PHE A 298 1.84 -13.84 -6.51
C PHE A 298 1.30 -14.06 -7.92
N VAL A 299 0.28 -14.93 -8.06
CA VAL A 299 -0.36 -15.17 -9.37
C VAL A 299 -1.08 -13.90 -9.86
N VAL A 300 -1.77 -13.19 -8.96
CA VAL A 300 -2.42 -11.92 -9.30
C VAL A 300 -1.40 -10.88 -9.77
N ALA A 301 -0.26 -10.74 -9.07
CA ALA A 301 0.81 -9.82 -9.47
C ALA A 301 1.35 -10.15 -10.86
N LEU A 302 1.58 -11.43 -11.14
CA LEU A 302 2.07 -11.88 -12.46
C LEU A 302 1.06 -11.58 -13.57
N VAL A 303 -0.20 -11.98 -13.39
CA VAL A 303 -1.26 -11.82 -14.40
C VAL A 303 -1.53 -10.34 -14.68
N THR A 304 -1.64 -9.52 -13.65
CA THR A 304 -1.88 -8.08 -13.81
C THR A 304 -0.67 -7.39 -14.44
N GLY A 305 0.56 -7.75 -14.08
CA GLY A 305 1.78 -7.24 -14.70
C GLY A 305 1.82 -7.51 -16.21
N PHE A 306 1.51 -8.73 -16.64
CA PHE A 306 1.41 -9.07 -18.07
C PHE A 306 0.25 -8.37 -18.78
N ALA A 307 -0.90 -8.23 -18.14
CA ALA A 307 -2.04 -7.51 -18.70
C ALA A 307 -1.69 -6.04 -18.97
N PHE A 308 -1.06 -5.35 -18.01
CA PHE A 308 -0.61 -3.97 -18.20
C PHE A 308 0.48 -3.87 -19.28
N ALA A 309 1.43 -4.79 -19.30
CA ALA A 309 2.45 -4.83 -20.36
C ALA A 309 1.84 -4.98 -21.76
N ALA A 310 0.85 -5.86 -21.92
CA ALA A 310 0.15 -6.05 -23.18
C ALA A 310 -0.62 -4.79 -23.60
N VAL A 311 -1.33 -4.14 -22.68
CA VAL A 311 -2.07 -2.89 -22.97
C VAL A 311 -1.12 -1.78 -23.39
N VAL A 312 0.01 -1.58 -22.67
CA VAL A 312 1.00 -0.55 -23.00
C VAL A 312 1.68 -0.85 -24.32
N ALA A 313 2.10 -2.10 -24.57
CA ALA A 313 2.80 -2.48 -25.79
C ALA A 313 1.90 -2.35 -27.04
N THR A 314 0.63 -2.75 -26.95
CA THR A 314 -0.32 -2.62 -28.06
C THR A 314 -0.80 -1.19 -28.25
N GLY A 315 -0.97 -0.41 -27.18
CA GLY A 315 -1.38 0.99 -27.19
C GLY A 315 -0.22 1.99 -27.38
N ALA A 316 1.03 1.54 -27.53
CA ALA A 316 2.19 2.41 -27.57
C ALA A 316 2.10 3.53 -28.61
N PRO A 317 1.68 3.34 -29.87
CA PRO A 317 1.55 4.43 -30.83
C PRO A 317 0.55 5.51 -30.39
N GLN A 318 -0.59 5.10 -29.83
CA GLN A 318 -1.63 6.01 -29.35
C GLN A 318 -1.15 6.80 -28.12
N ILE A 319 -0.45 6.12 -27.21
CA ILE A 319 0.13 6.73 -26.01
C ILE A 319 1.16 7.81 -26.42
N VAL A 320 2.08 7.48 -27.33
CA VAL A 320 3.10 8.43 -27.80
C VAL A 320 2.46 9.64 -28.49
N ALA A 321 1.40 9.44 -29.27
CA ALA A 321 0.64 10.51 -29.89
C ALA A 321 -0.04 11.44 -28.86
N LEU A 322 -0.56 10.87 -27.74
CA LEU A 322 -1.15 11.66 -26.64
C LEU A 322 -0.14 12.57 -25.93
N TYR A 323 1.14 12.21 -25.93
CA TYR A 323 2.22 13.06 -25.42
C TYR A 323 2.62 14.20 -26.39
N GLY A 324 1.91 14.33 -27.53
CA GLY A 324 2.15 15.40 -28.49
C GLY A 324 3.40 15.21 -29.34
N ILE A 325 3.97 14.00 -29.37
CA ILE A 325 5.09 13.68 -30.29
C ILE A 325 4.48 13.42 -31.67
N PRO A 326 4.79 14.25 -32.70
CA PRO A 326 4.13 14.17 -33.99
C PRO A 326 4.48 12.87 -34.72
N SER A 327 3.46 12.16 -35.20
CA SER A 327 3.60 11.05 -36.15
C SER A 327 3.99 11.59 -37.53
N ALA A 328 4.72 10.79 -38.29
CA ALA A 328 5.31 11.13 -39.59
C ALA A 328 4.56 12.16 -40.45
N GLY A 329 5.22 13.26 -40.82
CA GLY A 329 4.68 14.28 -41.74
C GLY A 329 5.07 15.72 -41.38
N ALA A 330 5.54 16.04 -40.19
CA ALA A 330 6.05 17.36 -39.80
C ALA A 330 7.55 17.26 -39.52
N ASP A 331 8.33 18.02 -40.22
CA ASP A 331 9.79 18.12 -40.13
C ASP A 331 10.27 18.50 -38.70
N PRO A 332 11.32 17.92 -38.13
CA PRO A 332 12.28 16.88 -38.57
C PRO A 332 12.30 15.62 -37.67
N ALA A 333 11.18 15.01 -37.29
CA ALA A 333 11.16 14.02 -36.24
C ALA A 333 10.44 12.68 -36.50
N PRO A 334 10.49 12.06 -37.71
CA PRO A 334 9.96 10.69 -37.86
C PRO A 334 10.68 9.68 -36.98
N ASP A 335 11.94 9.90 -36.66
CA ASP A 335 12.75 9.01 -35.84
C ASP A 335 12.39 9.05 -34.36
N VAL A 336 12.05 10.23 -33.79
CA VAL A 336 11.70 10.36 -32.36
C VAL A 336 10.40 9.63 -32.04
N PHE A 337 9.37 9.71 -32.87
CA PHE A 337 8.11 9.00 -32.67
C PHE A 337 8.32 7.49 -32.70
N ARG A 338 8.97 6.97 -33.73
CA ARG A 338 9.28 5.55 -33.88
C ARG A 338 10.11 5.04 -32.71
N HIS A 339 11.12 5.82 -32.32
CA HIS A 339 11.98 5.52 -31.17
C HIS A 339 11.18 5.47 -29.87
N ALA A 340 10.29 6.45 -29.61
CA ALA A 340 9.42 6.48 -28.44
C ALA A 340 8.48 5.28 -28.38
N VAL A 341 7.89 4.88 -29.52
CA VAL A 341 7.03 3.68 -29.58
C VAL A 341 7.82 2.41 -29.26
N THR A 342 8.98 2.24 -29.89
CA THR A 342 9.83 1.07 -29.64
C THR A 342 10.34 1.03 -28.19
N ALA A 343 10.79 2.17 -27.67
CA ALA A 343 11.23 2.32 -26.29
C ALA A 343 10.12 1.96 -25.29
N LEU A 344 8.90 2.44 -25.54
CA LEU A 344 7.75 2.14 -24.69
C LEU A 344 7.37 0.66 -24.73
N GLN A 345 7.36 0.04 -25.91
CA GLN A 345 7.08 -1.39 -26.07
C GLN A 345 8.07 -2.27 -25.34
N ILE A 346 9.36 -1.95 -25.45
CA ILE A 346 10.43 -2.71 -24.77
C ILE A 346 10.32 -2.49 -23.25
N SER A 347 10.19 -1.24 -22.82
CA SER A 347 10.11 -0.90 -21.39
C SER A 347 8.86 -1.49 -20.73
N ALA A 348 7.76 -1.72 -21.47
CA ALA A 348 6.57 -2.37 -20.94
C ALA A 348 6.85 -3.79 -20.41
N LEU A 349 7.87 -4.49 -20.93
CA LEU A 349 8.29 -5.80 -20.42
C LEU A 349 8.83 -5.74 -18.98
N MET A 350 9.17 -4.55 -18.50
CA MET A 350 9.55 -4.35 -17.11
C MET A 350 8.37 -4.55 -16.15
N LEU A 351 7.12 -4.29 -16.57
CA LEU A 351 5.93 -4.28 -15.69
C LEU A 351 5.69 -5.61 -14.97
N PRO A 352 5.66 -6.79 -15.64
CA PRO A 352 5.46 -8.06 -14.92
C PRO A 352 6.60 -8.38 -13.96
N LEU A 353 7.85 -8.04 -14.31
CA LEU A 353 9.01 -8.27 -13.46
C LEU A 353 8.97 -7.36 -12.23
N SER A 354 8.67 -6.08 -12.42
CA SER A 354 8.54 -5.11 -11.33
C SER A 354 7.38 -5.44 -10.41
N SER A 355 6.23 -5.89 -10.95
CA SER A 355 5.09 -6.32 -10.14
C SER A 355 5.45 -7.48 -9.20
N LEU A 356 6.21 -8.46 -9.68
CA LEU A 356 6.69 -9.56 -8.86
C LEU A 356 7.70 -9.10 -7.81
N LEU A 357 8.66 -8.27 -8.18
CA LEU A 357 9.67 -7.74 -7.25
C LEU A 357 9.01 -6.91 -6.15
N SER A 358 8.09 -6.02 -6.49
CA SER A 358 7.34 -5.23 -5.52
C SER A 358 6.54 -6.10 -4.56
N PHE A 359 5.86 -7.14 -5.08
CA PHE A 359 5.15 -8.11 -4.26
C PHE A 359 6.11 -8.86 -3.32
N ILE A 360 7.27 -9.30 -3.79
CA ILE A 360 8.29 -9.98 -2.96
C ILE A 360 8.80 -9.04 -1.86
N CYS A 361 9.06 -7.76 -2.17
CA CYS A 361 9.45 -6.75 -1.19
C CYS A 361 8.39 -6.58 -0.09
N SER A 362 7.11 -6.51 -0.46
CA SER A 362 5.99 -6.44 0.47
C SER A 362 5.90 -7.70 1.35
N HIS A 363 6.13 -8.88 0.75
CA HIS A 363 6.15 -10.13 1.50
C HIS A 363 7.31 -10.20 2.51
N TYR A 364 8.50 -9.72 2.14
CA TYR A 364 9.62 -9.63 3.07
C TYR A 364 9.33 -8.73 4.27
N LEU A 365 8.57 -7.64 4.07
CA LEU A 365 8.11 -6.80 5.17
C LEU A 365 7.18 -7.56 6.12
N VAL A 366 6.19 -8.29 5.59
CA VAL A 366 5.24 -9.09 6.38
C VAL A 366 5.95 -10.11 7.27
N ILE A 367 6.96 -10.82 6.75
CA ILE A 367 7.71 -11.81 7.52
C ILE A 367 8.84 -11.22 8.37
N GLY A 368 8.94 -9.87 8.44
CA GLY A 368 9.93 -9.17 9.26
C GLY A 368 11.35 -9.12 8.69
N ARG A 369 11.54 -9.53 7.42
CA ARG A 369 12.85 -9.48 6.72
C ARG A 369 13.08 -8.12 6.04
N VAL A 370 12.97 -7.05 6.80
CA VAL A 370 12.99 -5.66 6.30
C VAL A 370 14.24 -5.35 5.47
N TRP A 371 15.41 -5.78 5.92
CA TRP A 371 16.66 -5.50 5.19
C TRP A 371 16.72 -6.15 3.82
N LEU A 372 16.13 -7.35 3.64
CA LEU A 372 16.01 -7.95 2.32
C LEU A 372 15.10 -7.12 1.41
N SER A 373 13.98 -6.65 1.94
CA SER A 373 13.08 -5.76 1.20
C SER A 373 13.79 -4.46 0.79
N VAL A 374 14.55 -3.84 1.68
CA VAL A 374 15.32 -2.62 1.38
C VAL A 374 16.37 -2.87 0.30
N ILE A 375 17.16 -3.96 0.42
CA ILE A 375 18.20 -4.30 -0.56
C ILE A 375 17.57 -4.57 -1.92
N ASP A 376 16.52 -5.39 -1.99
CA ASP A 376 15.82 -5.69 -3.24
C ASP A 376 15.24 -4.42 -3.88
N THR A 377 14.69 -3.51 -3.07
CA THR A 377 14.21 -2.21 -3.56
C THR A 377 15.34 -1.40 -4.18
N PHE A 378 16.49 -1.26 -3.52
CA PHE A 378 17.62 -0.53 -4.08
C PHE A 378 18.14 -1.17 -5.37
N LEU A 379 18.22 -2.50 -5.42
CA LEU A 379 18.66 -3.23 -6.59
C LEU A 379 17.68 -3.06 -7.77
N ALA A 380 16.38 -3.25 -7.52
CA ALA A 380 15.33 -3.20 -8.53
C ALA A 380 15.07 -1.78 -9.03
N GLU A 381 14.97 -0.81 -8.09
CA GLU A 381 14.58 0.56 -8.39
C GLU A 381 15.71 1.38 -8.99
N PHE A 382 16.96 1.08 -8.66
CA PHE A 382 18.06 1.94 -9.02
C PHE A 382 19.29 1.15 -9.49
N VAL A 383 19.96 0.40 -8.60
CA VAL A 383 21.34 -0.06 -8.84
C VAL A 383 21.44 -0.94 -10.08
N LEU A 384 20.75 -2.07 -10.14
CA LEU A 384 20.86 -2.99 -11.27
C LEU A 384 20.15 -2.45 -12.51
N THR A 385 18.99 -1.84 -12.35
CA THR A 385 18.23 -1.30 -13.48
C THR A 385 18.98 -0.14 -14.15
N ALA A 386 19.52 0.82 -13.38
CA ALA A 386 20.29 1.93 -13.94
C ALA A 386 21.66 1.46 -14.49
N SER A 387 22.32 0.53 -13.80
CA SER A 387 23.62 0.00 -14.27
C SER A 387 23.48 -0.79 -15.57
N CYS A 388 22.46 -1.64 -15.70
CA CYS A 388 22.18 -2.35 -16.94
C CYS A 388 21.80 -1.39 -18.07
N ALA A 389 20.92 -0.40 -17.80
CA ALA A 389 20.57 0.62 -18.77
C ALA A 389 21.81 1.40 -19.24
N ALA A 390 22.68 1.82 -18.32
CA ALA A 390 23.93 2.51 -18.65
C ALA A 390 24.89 1.62 -19.45
N ALA A 391 25.11 0.39 -19.03
CA ALA A 391 26.00 -0.54 -19.74
C ALA A 391 25.52 -0.81 -21.17
N PHE A 392 24.22 -1.09 -21.35
CA PHE A 392 23.63 -1.30 -22.67
C PHE A 392 23.72 -0.06 -23.53
N CYS A 393 23.44 1.12 -22.97
CA CYS A 393 23.56 2.40 -23.68
C CYS A 393 24.99 2.68 -24.13
N LEU A 394 25.98 2.46 -23.27
CA LEU A 394 27.40 2.73 -23.59
C LEU A 394 27.98 1.74 -24.62
N ILE A 395 27.50 0.49 -24.64
CA ILE A 395 28.04 -0.56 -25.53
C ILE A 395 27.30 -0.54 -26.88
N TRP A 396 25.99 -0.39 -26.91
CA TRP A 396 25.15 -0.56 -28.10
C TRP A 396 24.34 0.68 -28.50
N GLY A 397 24.47 1.78 -27.76
CA GLY A 397 23.79 3.05 -28.06
C GLY A 397 22.41 3.20 -27.41
N LEU A 398 21.71 4.28 -27.80
CA LEU A 398 20.46 4.72 -27.15
C LEU A 398 19.33 3.69 -27.19
N ASP A 399 19.18 2.97 -28.30
CA ASP A 399 18.13 1.95 -28.45
C ASP A 399 18.27 0.81 -27.43
N ALA A 400 19.50 0.44 -27.13
CA ALA A 400 19.79 -0.61 -26.18
C ALA A 400 19.55 -0.17 -24.71
N LEU A 401 19.55 1.13 -24.41
CA LEU A 401 19.21 1.63 -23.09
C LEU A 401 17.86 1.09 -22.61
N TRP A 402 16.88 1.07 -23.50
CA TRP A 402 15.51 0.63 -23.19
C TRP A 402 15.43 -0.87 -22.92
N VAL A 403 16.29 -1.66 -23.54
CA VAL A 403 16.42 -3.11 -23.25
C VAL A 403 17.06 -3.32 -21.89
N GLY A 404 17.99 -2.46 -21.51
CA GLY A 404 18.65 -2.52 -20.21
C GLY A 404 17.69 -2.41 -19.03
N LEU A 405 16.53 -1.73 -19.16
CA LEU A 405 15.55 -1.57 -18.10
C LEU A 405 14.89 -2.90 -17.68
N PRO A 406 14.20 -3.65 -18.58
CA PRO A 406 13.63 -4.94 -18.21
C PRO A 406 14.70 -5.98 -17.89
N PHE A 407 15.88 -5.88 -18.51
CA PHE A 407 16.99 -6.77 -18.19
C PHE A 407 17.51 -6.56 -16.76
N GLY A 408 17.65 -5.33 -16.28
CA GLY A 408 18.00 -5.02 -14.91
C GLY A 408 16.98 -5.56 -13.89
N ALA A 409 15.68 -5.41 -14.18
CA ALA A 409 14.62 -5.99 -13.36
C ALA A 409 14.69 -7.54 -13.35
N LEU A 410 14.98 -8.18 -14.50
CA LEU A 410 15.15 -9.63 -14.58
C LEU A 410 16.36 -10.10 -13.76
N VAL A 411 17.49 -9.42 -13.86
CA VAL A 411 18.70 -9.74 -13.09
C VAL A 411 18.42 -9.63 -11.60
N THR A 412 17.69 -8.60 -11.16
CA THR A 412 17.28 -8.45 -9.75
C THR A 412 16.40 -9.62 -9.31
N LEU A 413 15.38 -9.98 -10.10
CA LEU A 413 14.50 -11.10 -9.78
C LEU A 413 15.26 -12.42 -9.66
N LEU A 414 16.19 -12.68 -10.59
CA LEU A 414 17.05 -13.86 -10.54
C LEU A 414 17.96 -13.85 -9.30
N ALA A 415 18.57 -12.71 -8.97
CA ALA A 415 19.39 -12.55 -7.76
C ALA A 415 18.60 -12.85 -6.49
N THR A 416 17.36 -12.33 -6.38
CA THR A 416 16.46 -12.60 -5.26
C THR A 416 16.09 -14.07 -5.14
N ILE A 417 15.76 -14.71 -6.27
CA ILE A 417 15.48 -16.17 -6.33
C ILE A 417 16.69 -16.99 -5.90
N LEU A 418 17.87 -16.66 -6.42
CA LEU A 418 19.10 -17.37 -6.10
C LEU A 418 19.49 -17.18 -4.63
N TYR A 419 19.35 -15.96 -4.11
CA TYR A 419 19.58 -15.70 -2.69
C TYR A 419 18.69 -16.57 -1.81
N GLY A 420 17.37 -16.59 -2.07
CA GLY A 420 16.43 -17.42 -1.31
C GLY A 420 16.73 -18.91 -1.40
N ARG A 421 17.30 -19.38 -2.53
CA ARG A 421 17.61 -20.80 -2.72
C ARG A 421 18.92 -21.25 -2.09
N PHE A 422 19.95 -20.39 -2.10
CA PHE A 422 21.32 -20.78 -1.72
C PHE A 422 21.75 -20.22 -0.37
N CYS A 423 21.26 -19.06 0.02
CA CYS A 423 21.69 -18.36 1.23
C CYS A 423 20.73 -18.52 2.39
N ASP A 424 19.49 -18.95 2.15
CA ASP A 424 18.50 -19.15 3.21
C ASP A 424 18.15 -20.64 3.38
N THR A 425 18.07 -21.09 4.62
CA THR A 425 17.77 -22.50 5.00
C THR A 425 16.36 -22.95 4.59
N SER A 426 15.48 -22.02 4.27
CA SER A 426 14.08 -22.31 3.92
C SER A 426 13.87 -22.94 2.54
N ARG A 427 14.87 -22.98 1.67
CA ARG A 427 14.79 -23.47 0.28
C ARG A 427 13.66 -22.84 -0.56
N SER A 428 13.12 -21.73 -0.13
CA SER A 428 12.01 -21.03 -0.78
C SER A 428 12.32 -19.56 -0.94
N THR A 429 12.09 -19.01 -2.14
CA THR A 429 12.10 -17.56 -2.38
C THR A 429 11.11 -16.82 -1.49
N MET A 430 10.06 -17.51 -1.05
CA MET A 430 8.98 -16.92 -0.28
C MET A 430 9.18 -17.02 1.24
N LEU A 431 10.35 -17.44 1.72
CA LEU A 431 10.81 -17.34 3.12
C LEU A 431 9.69 -17.36 4.20
N ILE A 432 8.67 -18.21 4.02
CA ILE A 432 7.57 -18.28 4.98
C ILE A 432 8.06 -19.00 6.23
N PRO A 433 7.86 -18.43 7.44
CA PRO A 433 8.28 -19.08 8.67
C PRO A 433 7.76 -20.52 8.74
N GLU A 434 8.62 -21.48 9.02
CA GLU A 434 8.18 -22.84 9.29
C GLU A 434 7.46 -22.85 10.63
N SER A 435 6.19 -23.21 10.62
CA SER A 435 5.43 -23.50 11.82
C SER A 435 5.08 -24.97 11.81
N HIS A 436 5.50 -25.68 12.83
CA HIS A 436 5.09 -27.08 13.07
C HIS A 436 3.80 -27.17 13.89
N ALA A 437 3.20 -26.02 14.23
CA ALA A 437 1.93 -25.97 14.92
C ALA A 437 0.83 -26.62 14.05
N PRO A 438 0.09 -27.60 14.57
CA PRO A 438 -1.08 -28.09 13.88
C PRO A 438 -2.12 -26.98 13.70
N VAL A 439 -2.58 -26.80 12.45
CA VAL A 439 -3.57 -25.78 12.09
C VAL A 439 -4.70 -26.44 11.31
N LEU A 440 -5.94 -26.15 11.70
CA LEU A 440 -7.14 -26.49 10.94
C LEU A 440 -7.87 -25.19 10.55
N ASN A 441 -8.21 -25.05 9.27
CA ASN A 441 -8.98 -23.92 8.77
C ASN A 441 -10.23 -24.45 8.06
N LEU A 442 -11.41 -24.06 8.54
CA LEU A 442 -12.70 -24.43 8.01
C LEU A 442 -13.43 -23.17 7.53
N SER A 443 -14.01 -23.20 6.34
CA SER A 443 -14.75 -22.08 5.75
C SER A 443 -16.05 -22.58 5.15
N PHE A 444 -17.19 -22.03 5.58
CA PHE A 444 -18.51 -22.54 5.22
C PHE A 444 -19.58 -21.45 5.27
N GLU A 445 -20.72 -21.71 4.64
CA GLU A 445 -21.93 -20.95 4.85
C GLU A 445 -22.64 -21.46 6.11
N PRO A 446 -23.07 -20.60 7.05
CA PRO A 446 -23.59 -21.02 8.34
C PRO A 446 -25.03 -21.57 8.23
N THR A 447 -25.15 -22.78 7.73
CA THR A 447 -26.41 -23.57 7.73
C THR A 447 -26.31 -24.68 8.77
N ALA A 448 -27.43 -25.12 9.32
CA ALA A 448 -27.44 -26.12 10.40
C ALA A 448 -26.66 -27.40 10.02
N ASP A 449 -26.86 -27.92 8.80
CA ASP A 449 -26.17 -29.12 8.32
C ASP A 449 -24.65 -28.91 8.22
N LYS A 450 -24.22 -27.75 7.71
CA LYS A 450 -22.81 -27.42 7.56
C LYS A 450 -22.12 -27.17 8.91
N VAL A 451 -22.82 -26.60 9.87
CA VAL A 451 -22.30 -26.41 11.24
C VAL A 451 -22.02 -27.75 11.92
N VAL A 452 -22.86 -28.75 11.72
CA VAL A 452 -22.64 -30.11 12.24
C VAL A 452 -21.42 -30.75 11.60
N GLU A 453 -21.28 -30.69 10.26
CA GLU A 453 -20.12 -31.20 9.53
C GLU A 453 -18.80 -30.56 10.03
N VAL A 454 -18.78 -29.24 10.15
CA VAL A 454 -17.63 -28.46 10.61
C VAL A 454 -17.28 -28.76 12.05
N ARG A 455 -18.28 -28.98 12.91
CA ARG A 455 -18.10 -29.40 14.30
C ARG A 455 -17.41 -30.75 14.36
N ASP A 456 -17.86 -31.71 13.57
CA ASP A 456 -17.31 -33.08 13.58
C ASP A 456 -15.84 -33.08 13.05
N ASP A 457 -15.54 -32.30 12.02
CA ASP A 457 -14.16 -32.11 11.51
C ASP A 457 -13.26 -31.49 12.58
N ALA A 458 -13.74 -30.44 13.25
CA ALA A 458 -13.01 -29.78 14.34
C ALA A 458 -12.78 -30.74 15.53
N GLU A 459 -13.80 -31.52 15.93
CA GLU A 459 -13.70 -32.51 17.00
C GLU A 459 -12.66 -33.55 16.67
N HIS A 460 -12.69 -34.11 15.46
CA HIS A 460 -11.72 -35.11 15.02
C HIS A 460 -10.28 -34.56 15.05
N PHE A 461 -10.08 -33.34 14.55
CA PHE A 461 -8.78 -32.69 14.58
C PHE A 461 -8.25 -32.47 16.01
N LEU A 462 -9.08 -31.93 16.88
CA LEU A 462 -8.69 -31.61 18.27
C LEU A 462 -8.40 -32.87 19.09
N ARG A 463 -9.22 -33.94 18.95
CA ARG A 463 -8.98 -35.25 19.58
C ARG A 463 -7.67 -35.88 19.13
N ARG A 464 -7.39 -35.82 17.81
CA ARG A 464 -6.14 -36.34 17.24
C ARG A 464 -4.90 -35.64 17.81
N HIS A 465 -5.03 -34.39 18.23
CA HIS A 465 -3.94 -33.62 18.81
C HIS A 465 -3.96 -33.60 20.34
N GLY A 466 -4.75 -34.43 20.97
CA GLY A 466 -4.73 -34.68 22.42
C GLY A 466 -5.35 -33.57 23.25
N VAL A 467 -6.37 -32.89 22.76
CA VAL A 467 -7.16 -31.94 23.54
C VAL A 467 -8.06 -32.67 24.50
N GLY A 468 -8.07 -32.28 25.79
CA GLY A 468 -8.85 -32.93 26.83
C GLY A 468 -10.36 -32.83 26.60
N GLU A 469 -11.14 -33.86 26.99
CA GLU A 469 -12.59 -33.95 26.74
C GLU A 469 -13.38 -32.75 27.28
N GLN A 470 -12.97 -32.19 28.42
CA GLN A 470 -13.65 -31.03 28.99
C GLN A 470 -13.46 -29.76 28.14
N ALA A 471 -12.24 -29.53 27.64
CA ALA A 471 -11.94 -28.41 26.73
C ALA A 471 -12.64 -28.64 25.39
N LEU A 472 -12.59 -29.86 24.86
CA LEU A 472 -13.23 -30.25 23.62
C LEU A 472 -14.73 -29.97 23.62
N GLY A 473 -15.47 -30.41 24.65
CA GLY A 473 -16.90 -30.15 24.75
C GLY A 473 -17.25 -28.65 24.74
N ARG A 474 -16.44 -27.84 25.42
CA ARG A 474 -16.61 -26.36 25.43
C ARG A 474 -16.33 -25.74 24.08
N ILE A 475 -15.26 -26.17 23.42
CA ILE A 475 -14.89 -25.67 22.08
C ILE A 475 -16.00 -26.01 21.07
N MET A 476 -16.50 -27.25 21.10
CA MET A 476 -17.56 -27.68 20.18
C MET A 476 -18.86 -26.88 20.35
N LEU A 477 -19.23 -26.62 21.59
CA LEU A 477 -20.40 -25.80 21.90
C LEU A 477 -20.21 -24.34 21.40
N LEU A 478 -19.01 -23.76 21.56
CA LEU A 478 -18.70 -22.44 21.04
C LEU A 478 -18.73 -22.38 19.52
N VAL A 479 -18.19 -23.39 18.83
CA VAL A 479 -18.25 -23.49 17.36
C VAL A 479 -19.70 -23.44 16.88
N GLU A 480 -20.55 -24.28 17.48
CA GLU A 480 -21.97 -24.37 17.10
C GLU A 480 -22.72 -23.06 17.40
N GLU A 481 -22.63 -22.55 18.61
CA GLU A 481 -23.40 -21.38 19.04
C GLU A 481 -22.94 -20.09 18.34
N CYS A 482 -21.63 -19.92 18.14
CA CYS A 482 -21.11 -18.75 17.40
C CYS A 482 -21.52 -18.78 15.92
N ALA A 483 -21.35 -19.94 15.24
CA ALA A 483 -21.70 -20.07 13.83
C ALA A 483 -23.21 -19.86 13.61
N MET A 484 -24.04 -20.45 14.44
CA MET A 484 -25.48 -20.29 14.34
C MET A 484 -25.96 -18.89 14.76
N SER A 485 -25.27 -18.21 15.70
CA SER A 485 -25.55 -16.81 16.03
C SER A 485 -25.32 -15.88 14.84
N VAL A 486 -24.32 -16.21 14.00
CA VAL A 486 -24.09 -15.48 12.74
C VAL A 486 -25.21 -15.77 11.74
N ALA A 487 -25.67 -17.01 11.62
CA ALA A 487 -26.80 -17.39 10.77
C ALA A 487 -28.06 -16.62 11.14
N ASP A 488 -28.47 -16.69 12.42
CA ASP A 488 -29.67 -16.02 12.94
C ASP A 488 -29.60 -14.49 12.75
N GLY A 489 -28.44 -13.88 13.01
CA GLY A 489 -28.24 -12.44 12.86
C GLY A 489 -28.30 -11.94 11.41
N ASN A 490 -28.21 -12.83 10.43
CA ASN A 490 -28.17 -12.53 9.01
C ASN A 490 -29.31 -13.14 8.19
N GLU A 491 -30.27 -13.80 8.81
CA GLU A 491 -31.40 -14.49 8.15
C GLU A 491 -32.19 -13.56 7.22
N ALA A 492 -32.37 -12.30 7.60
CA ALA A 492 -33.01 -11.27 6.78
C ALA A 492 -32.08 -10.65 5.72
N SER A 493 -30.82 -11.04 5.64
CA SER A 493 -29.84 -10.51 4.69
C SER A 493 -29.86 -11.27 3.38
N ARG A 494 -29.96 -10.55 2.26
CA ARG A 494 -29.81 -11.16 0.92
C ARG A 494 -28.34 -11.43 0.54
N ARG A 495 -27.37 -11.12 1.42
CA ARG A 495 -25.95 -11.37 1.16
C ARG A 495 -25.57 -12.75 1.69
N ALA A 496 -24.85 -13.51 0.88
CA ALA A 496 -24.20 -14.72 1.36
C ALA A 496 -23.21 -14.37 2.46
N VAL A 497 -23.35 -14.99 3.61
CA VAL A 497 -22.47 -14.82 4.77
C VAL A 497 -21.58 -16.05 4.87
N THR A 498 -20.29 -15.82 4.96
CA THR A 498 -19.31 -16.90 5.16
C THR A 498 -18.76 -16.84 6.57
N VAL A 499 -18.68 -17.96 7.22
CA VAL A 499 -17.99 -18.15 8.51
C VAL A 499 -16.71 -18.93 8.27
N GLU A 500 -15.62 -18.46 8.84
CA GLU A 500 -14.33 -19.12 8.85
C GLU A 500 -13.94 -19.39 10.30
N ILE A 501 -13.56 -20.65 10.60
CA ILE A 501 -13.06 -21.05 11.90
C ILE A 501 -11.66 -21.60 11.73
N SER A 502 -10.73 -21.08 12.52
CA SER A 502 -9.34 -21.51 12.52
C SER A 502 -8.94 -22.00 13.90
N PHE A 503 -8.28 -23.15 13.96
CA PHE A 503 -7.66 -23.70 15.16
C PHE A 503 -6.16 -23.73 14.98
N VAL A 504 -5.41 -23.21 15.96
CA VAL A 504 -3.95 -23.28 16.04
C VAL A 504 -3.58 -23.87 17.38
N ILE A 505 -2.81 -24.97 17.38
CA ILE A 505 -2.39 -25.66 18.60
C ILE A 505 -0.89 -25.40 18.80
N GLU A 506 -0.53 -24.67 19.84
CA GLU A 506 0.86 -24.34 20.14
C GLU A 506 1.08 -24.18 21.64
N GLY A 507 2.23 -24.65 22.15
CA GLY A 507 2.65 -24.42 23.54
C GLY A 507 1.71 -24.97 24.63
N GLY A 508 0.88 -25.97 24.30
CA GLY A 508 -0.13 -26.49 25.25
C GLY A 508 -1.43 -25.70 25.25
N GLU A 509 -1.60 -24.73 24.34
CA GLU A 509 -2.82 -23.97 24.17
C GLU A 509 -3.48 -24.29 22.82
N VAL A 510 -4.81 -24.18 22.79
CA VAL A 510 -5.63 -24.21 21.58
C VAL A 510 -6.19 -22.81 21.37
N ARG A 511 -5.78 -22.15 20.31
CA ARG A 511 -6.34 -20.88 19.89
C ARG A 511 -7.40 -21.12 18.81
N MET A 512 -8.62 -20.71 19.07
CA MET A 512 -9.73 -20.70 18.12
C MET A 512 -9.99 -19.26 17.68
N VAL A 513 -10.03 -19.02 16.38
CA VAL A 513 -10.43 -17.73 15.81
C VAL A 513 -11.61 -17.96 14.89
N ILE A 514 -12.70 -17.25 15.14
CA ILE A 514 -13.89 -17.24 14.30
C ILE A 514 -13.95 -15.91 13.56
N ARG A 515 -14.19 -15.96 12.26
CA ARG A 515 -14.43 -14.79 11.41
C ARG A 515 -15.74 -14.96 10.67
N ASP A 516 -16.47 -13.88 10.51
CA ASP A 516 -17.65 -13.85 9.66
C ASP A 516 -17.77 -12.55 8.86
N THR A 517 -18.46 -12.63 7.72
CA THR A 517 -18.75 -11.50 6.84
C THR A 517 -20.15 -10.94 7.06
N GLY A 518 -20.80 -11.29 8.15
CA GLY A 518 -22.15 -10.87 8.50
C GLY A 518 -22.24 -9.44 9.04
N ARG A 519 -23.38 -9.12 9.62
CA ARG A 519 -23.58 -7.84 10.28
C ARG A 519 -22.63 -7.71 11.47
N THR A 520 -22.15 -6.49 11.71
CA THR A 520 -21.30 -6.21 12.88
C THR A 520 -22.01 -6.57 14.17
N LYS A 521 -21.53 -7.61 14.83
CA LYS A 521 -22.03 -8.11 16.11
C LYS A 521 -20.88 -8.68 16.91
N ASP A 522 -20.69 -8.19 18.11
CA ASP A 522 -19.73 -8.77 19.04
C ASP A 522 -20.35 -10.04 19.68
N VAL A 523 -19.87 -11.19 19.24
CA VAL A 523 -20.28 -12.50 19.82
C VAL A 523 -19.71 -12.74 21.22
N THR A 524 -18.75 -11.89 21.66
CA THR A 524 -18.11 -12.01 22.97
C THR A 524 -18.71 -11.06 24.00
N ASP A 525 -19.70 -10.23 23.62
CA ASP A 525 -20.33 -9.23 24.48
C ASP A 525 -21.14 -9.92 25.60
N ARG A 526 -20.79 -9.62 26.87
CA ARG A 526 -21.49 -10.13 28.07
C ARG A 526 -22.83 -9.46 28.31
N ASP A 527 -22.90 -8.19 27.93
CA ASP A 527 -24.04 -7.34 28.19
C ASP A 527 -25.05 -7.36 27.03
N ALA A 528 -24.80 -8.21 26.03
CA ALA A 528 -25.71 -8.41 24.91
C ALA A 528 -27.09 -8.80 25.43
N GLN A 529 -28.13 -8.10 24.96
CA GLN A 529 -29.52 -8.39 25.33
C GLN A 529 -29.85 -9.86 25.01
N VAL A 530 -30.16 -10.62 26.04
CA VAL A 530 -30.60 -12.01 25.92
C VAL A 530 -31.98 -12.03 25.30
N SER A 531 -32.05 -12.22 23.98
CA SER A 531 -33.29 -12.20 23.21
C SER A 531 -33.85 -13.61 22.95
N ASN A 532 -33.01 -14.65 23.04
CA ASN A 532 -33.37 -16.05 22.80
C ASN A 532 -32.48 -17.01 23.60
N LEU A 533 -32.82 -18.32 23.60
CA LEU A 533 -32.07 -19.35 24.31
C LEU A 533 -30.60 -19.37 23.91
N ARG A 534 -30.29 -19.20 22.62
CA ARG A 534 -28.92 -19.18 22.08
C ARG A 534 -28.09 -18.02 22.66
N SER A 535 -28.65 -16.81 22.70
CA SER A 535 -27.96 -15.66 23.30
C SER A 535 -27.71 -15.85 24.79
N PHE A 536 -28.61 -16.57 25.49
CA PHE A 536 -28.42 -16.95 26.89
C PHE A 536 -27.26 -17.95 27.06
N VAL A 537 -27.21 -19.00 26.22
CA VAL A 537 -26.12 -19.99 26.24
C VAL A 537 -24.78 -19.33 25.91
N LEU A 538 -24.72 -18.49 24.88
CA LEU A 538 -23.52 -17.73 24.50
C LEU A 538 -23.05 -16.83 25.66
N ALA A 539 -23.93 -16.07 26.28
CA ALA A 539 -23.58 -15.23 27.42
C ALA A 539 -23.04 -16.05 28.60
N GLY A 540 -23.65 -17.20 28.90
CA GLY A 540 -23.17 -18.15 29.90
C GLY A 540 -21.78 -18.69 29.57
N LEU A 541 -21.54 -19.10 28.33
CA LEU A 541 -20.23 -19.54 27.86
C LEU A 541 -19.20 -18.41 27.97
N MET A 542 -19.55 -17.21 27.50
CA MET A 542 -18.66 -16.05 27.54
C MET A 542 -18.29 -15.62 28.97
N SER A 543 -19.15 -15.84 29.94
CA SER A 543 -18.84 -15.55 31.36
C SER A 543 -17.76 -16.45 31.95
N ALA A 544 -17.59 -17.64 31.38
CA ALA A 544 -16.59 -18.63 31.84
C ALA A 544 -15.19 -18.40 31.23
N TYR A 545 -15.06 -17.48 30.26
CA TYR A 545 -13.77 -17.20 29.59
C TYR A 545 -13.27 -15.81 29.94
N GLU A 546 -12.06 -15.73 30.48
CA GLU A 546 -11.37 -14.47 30.77
C GLU A 546 -10.63 -13.93 29.53
N ASP A 547 -9.98 -14.79 28.75
CA ASP A 547 -9.18 -14.42 27.58
C ASP A 547 -9.98 -14.61 26.27
N ARG A 548 -10.92 -13.71 26.05
CA ARG A 548 -11.72 -13.60 24.85
C ARG A 548 -11.51 -12.24 24.23
N ARG A 549 -11.46 -12.17 22.92
CA ARG A 549 -11.11 -10.97 22.19
C ARG A 549 -11.98 -10.84 20.96
N TYR A 550 -12.53 -9.67 20.75
CA TYR A 550 -13.31 -9.34 19.57
C TYR A 550 -12.74 -8.14 18.85
N LEU A 551 -12.72 -8.19 17.52
CA LEU A 551 -12.36 -7.10 16.63
C LEU A 551 -13.25 -7.15 15.38
N ASN A 552 -13.72 -5.98 14.93
CA ASN A 552 -14.29 -5.85 13.60
C ASN A 552 -13.27 -5.11 12.72
N THR A 553 -12.66 -5.83 11.81
CA THR A 553 -11.57 -5.28 10.97
C THR A 553 -11.56 -5.96 9.59
N ILE A 554 -11.13 -5.22 8.57
CA ILE A 554 -11.08 -5.67 7.16
C ILE A 554 -12.46 -6.17 6.67
N GLY A 555 -13.54 -5.56 7.16
CA GLY A 555 -14.91 -5.92 6.77
C GLY A 555 -15.40 -7.27 7.30
N CYS A 556 -14.76 -7.80 8.34
CA CYS A 556 -15.12 -9.05 9.02
C CYS A 556 -15.25 -8.84 10.52
N ASN A 557 -16.20 -9.52 11.15
CA ASN A 557 -16.19 -9.75 12.60
C ASN A 557 -15.14 -10.82 12.91
N ARG A 558 -14.38 -10.64 13.97
CA ARG A 558 -13.38 -11.61 14.44
C ARG A 558 -13.49 -11.78 15.93
N ALA A 559 -13.58 -13.02 16.37
CA ALA A 559 -13.52 -13.38 17.79
C ALA A 559 -12.44 -14.44 18.01
N ALA A 560 -11.64 -14.29 19.04
CA ALA A 560 -10.61 -15.25 19.41
C ALA A 560 -10.81 -15.75 20.84
N PHE A 561 -10.55 -17.03 21.02
CA PHE A 561 -10.64 -17.76 22.28
C PHE A 561 -9.39 -18.58 22.47
N VAL A 562 -8.86 -18.62 23.69
CA VAL A 562 -7.70 -19.42 24.05
C VAL A 562 -8.13 -20.44 25.11
N PHE A 563 -7.76 -21.69 24.90
CA PHE A 563 -8.07 -22.80 25.79
C PHE A 563 -6.77 -23.50 26.18
N SER A 564 -6.68 -23.97 27.40
CA SER A 564 -5.64 -24.94 27.77
C SER A 564 -5.95 -26.27 27.11
N LYS A 565 -4.91 -26.91 26.58
CA LYS A 565 -5.00 -28.17 25.84
C LYS A 565 -5.48 -29.34 26.70
#